data_1d7d477d9148bd5621fbb035aebfcce1
#
_entry.id   1d7d477d9148bd5621fbb035aebfcce1
#
_cell.length_a   1.000
_cell.length_b   1.000
_cell.length_c   1.000
_cell.angle_alpha   90.00
_cell.angle_beta   90.00
_cell.angle_gamma   90.00
#
_symmetry.space_group_name_H-M   'P 1'
#
loop_
_entity.id
_entity.type
_entity.pdbx_description
1 polymer ?
#
loop_
_entity_poly.entity_id
_entity_poly.type
_entity_poly.pdbx_seq_one_letter_code
_entity_poly.pdbx_strand_id
1 'polypeptide(L)'
;MSTRILAGVATIFIAAIMVAQEGPVLRRPAQNSEQKPTVSSEVRLVNVPFIARDKKGKLVNLNKDDLRVTDDGQPQTIKGLVQESDRSLTLGLLVDTSFAQRSSLDKERAASKALVDQLLREGKDQAFLIHFDRQVELLQDLTSSRTKLRDAIDKLETANRSARGEDDDRTGGQQSPGGYPGGGYPGGQGQGRRGGQSHIFHGTTLNDAVFLASDELLAKPEGRKVLIVLSDGMDHASKVPLERALESAQNHDVLVYTVYFEGQAPQENDRMNGGYPGGRGRYPGGGYPGGYPGGGYPGGGYPGGGYPGDDGNRQDPRQMREEGKKNLQRIAKETGGRYFEFGKKQSVEQIYGDIQEELRNQYSLTYTPDHPSVGYHKIAVTAVPKDVTVQAREGYYVK
;
A
#
# COMPACT_ATOMS: atom_id res chain seq x y z
N MET A 1 -9.74 -17.14 -79.31
CA MET A 1 -9.25 -16.00 -80.10
C MET A 1 -8.71 -14.96 -79.15
N SER A 2 -7.40 -14.96 -79.05
CA SER A 2 -6.51 -13.81 -79.39
C SER A 2 -6.63 -12.66 -78.38
N THR A 3 -5.65 -12.06 -77.79
CA THR A 3 -4.19 -12.08 -78.01
C THR A 3 -3.50 -11.37 -76.80
N ARG A 4 -2.33 -11.81 -76.48
CA ARG A 4 -1.30 -11.27 -75.60
C ARG A 4 -1.05 -9.76 -75.83
N ILE A 5 -0.53 -9.05 -74.84
CA ILE A 5 0.80 -8.41 -74.90
C ILE A 5 1.33 -8.08 -73.50
N LEU A 6 2.55 -8.49 -73.26
CA LEU A 6 3.47 -8.11 -72.16
C LEU A 6 4.08 -6.73 -72.50
N ALA A 7 4.29 -5.88 -71.55
CA ALA A 7 5.42 -4.93 -71.57
C ALA A 7 5.79 -4.51 -70.12
N GLY A 8 6.98 -4.90 -69.67
CA GLY A 8 7.61 -4.36 -68.51
C GLY A 8 8.38 -3.07 -68.88
N VAL A 9 8.51 -2.16 -67.94
CA VAL A 9 9.53 -1.09 -67.97
C VAL A 9 9.87 -0.65 -66.52
N ALA A 10 11.06 -0.89 -66.22
CA ALA A 10 12.10 -0.21 -65.46
C ALA A 10 11.73 0.90 -64.46
N THR A 11 12.17 0.68 -63.28
CA THR A 11 12.32 1.57 -62.12
C THR A 11 13.38 2.65 -62.40
N ILE A 12 13.04 3.92 -62.25
CA ILE A 12 14.00 5.01 -62.08
C ILE A 12 13.62 5.79 -60.82
N PHE A 13 14.49 5.73 -59.81
CA PHE A 13 14.48 6.57 -58.61
C PHE A 13 14.97 7.96 -59.00
N ILE A 14 14.08 8.99 -58.91
CA ILE A 14 14.49 10.38 -58.91
C ILE A 14 14.13 10.96 -57.54
N ALA A 15 15.13 11.26 -56.74
CA ALA A 15 15.01 12.02 -55.51
C ALA A 15 14.74 13.48 -55.87
N ALA A 16 13.51 13.94 -55.64
CA ALA A 16 13.15 15.34 -55.75
C ALA A 16 13.33 16.01 -54.37
N ILE A 17 14.30 16.92 -54.30
CA ILE A 17 14.49 17.85 -53.17
C ILE A 17 13.34 18.90 -53.30
N MET A 18 12.37 18.82 -52.36
CA MET A 18 11.38 19.89 -52.23
C MET A 18 11.97 21.04 -51.41
N VAL A 19 12.29 22.11 -52.08
CA VAL A 19 12.48 23.45 -51.49
C VAL A 19 11.09 24.00 -51.18
N ALA A 20 10.77 24.12 -49.88
CA ALA A 20 9.55 24.78 -49.44
C ALA A 20 9.69 26.28 -49.70
N GLN A 21 8.94 26.82 -50.69
CA GLN A 21 8.72 28.24 -50.81
C GLN A 21 7.65 28.69 -49.81
N GLU A 22 8.05 29.54 -48.86
CA GLU A 22 7.14 30.22 -47.95
C GLU A 22 6.26 31.19 -48.77
N GLY A 23 4.98 30.92 -48.85
CA GLY A 23 3.98 31.83 -49.44
C GLY A 23 3.69 33.03 -48.51
N PRO A 24 3.18 34.12 -49.03
CA PRO A 24 2.94 35.36 -48.28
C PRO A 24 1.89 35.14 -47.19
N VAL A 25 2.29 35.35 -45.91
CA VAL A 25 1.40 35.29 -44.75
C VAL A 25 0.55 36.57 -44.67
N LEU A 26 -0.75 36.43 -44.89
CA LEU A 26 -1.73 37.48 -44.61
C LEU A 26 -1.79 37.77 -43.11
N ARG A 27 -1.20 38.90 -42.68
CA ARG A 27 -1.39 39.41 -41.30
C ARG A 27 -2.85 39.84 -41.15
N ARG A 28 -3.63 39.07 -40.38
CA ARG A 28 -4.92 39.52 -39.84
C ARG A 28 -4.67 40.56 -38.75
N PRO A 29 -5.42 41.66 -38.68
CA PRO A 29 -5.33 42.60 -37.56
C PRO A 29 -5.73 41.86 -36.27
N ALA A 30 -4.98 42.11 -35.19
CA ALA A 30 -5.26 41.58 -33.88
C ALA A 30 -6.66 42.05 -33.44
N GLN A 31 -7.63 41.16 -33.44
CA GLN A 31 -8.85 41.38 -32.70
C GLN A 31 -8.50 41.18 -31.21
N ASN A 32 -8.44 42.29 -30.51
CA ASN A 32 -8.36 42.33 -29.07
C ASN A 32 -9.71 41.85 -28.53
N SER A 33 -9.94 40.54 -28.50
CA SER A 33 -10.97 39.96 -27.68
C SER A 33 -10.38 39.80 -26.29
N GLU A 34 -10.65 40.73 -25.41
CA GLU A 34 -10.60 40.46 -23.96
C GLU A 34 -11.59 39.33 -23.68
N GLN A 35 -11.13 38.09 -23.91
CA GLN A 35 -11.76 36.93 -23.31
C GLN A 35 -11.38 36.97 -21.82
N LYS A 36 -12.25 37.61 -21.04
CA LYS A 36 -12.31 37.27 -19.59
C LYS A 36 -12.35 35.76 -19.52
N PRO A 37 -11.43 35.11 -18.75
CA PRO A 37 -11.55 33.70 -18.51
C PRO A 37 -12.91 33.49 -17.84
N THR A 38 -13.85 32.92 -18.60
CA THR A 38 -15.07 32.37 -18.04
C THR A 38 -14.57 31.13 -17.27
N VAL A 39 -14.29 31.29 -15.99
CA VAL A 39 -14.15 30.17 -15.08
C VAL A 39 -15.53 29.54 -15.09
N SER A 40 -15.72 28.51 -15.92
CA SER A 40 -16.82 27.60 -15.77
C SER A 40 -16.52 26.84 -14.47
N SER A 41 -17.02 27.36 -13.38
CA SER A 41 -17.10 26.64 -12.12
C SER A 41 -18.03 25.45 -12.39
N GLU A 42 -17.47 24.30 -12.73
CA GLU A 42 -18.21 23.05 -12.62
C GLU A 42 -18.65 22.95 -11.16
N VAL A 43 -19.94 23.11 -10.94
CA VAL A 43 -20.56 22.98 -9.64
C VAL A 43 -20.40 21.52 -9.21
N ARG A 44 -19.29 21.20 -8.57
CA ARG A 44 -18.97 19.85 -8.15
C ARG A 44 -19.78 19.53 -6.92
N LEU A 45 -20.69 18.57 -7.06
CA LEU A 45 -21.45 18.04 -5.93
C LEU A 45 -20.53 17.23 -5.05
N VAL A 46 -20.40 17.60 -3.78
CA VAL A 46 -19.65 16.82 -2.79
C VAL A 46 -20.57 15.76 -2.18
N ASN A 47 -20.18 14.51 -2.32
CA ASN A 47 -20.88 13.37 -1.77
C ASN A 47 -20.17 12.90 -0.49
N VAL A 48 -20.90 12.80 0.61
CA VAL A 48 -20.36 12.43 1.93
C VAL A 48 -21.10 11.20 2.45
N PRO A 49 -20.52 10.01 2.25
CA PRO A 49 -21.05 8.81 2.88
C PRO A 49 -20.84 8.89 4.40
N PHE A 50 -21.86 8.48 5.17
CA PHE A 50 -21.80 8.48 6.63
C PHE A 50 -22.70 7.43 7.26
N ILE A 51 -22.44 7.13 8.53
CA ILE A 51 -23.31 6.38 9.43
C ILE A 51 -23.56 7.19 10.71
N ALA A 52 -24.68 6.94 11.38
CA ALA A 52 -25.02 7.57 12.64
C ALA A 52 -25.30 6.55 13.74
N ARG A 53 -24.79 6.80 14.95
CA ARG A 53 -24.92 5.92 16.11
C ARG A 53 -25.38 6.69 17.34
N ASP A 54 -26.21 6.07 18.16
CA ASP A 54 -26.53 6.60 19.49
C ASP A 54 -25.39 6.37 20.50
N LYS A 55 -25.54 6.89 21.71
CA LYS A 55 -24.56 6.69 22.81
C LYS A 55 -24.31 5.24 23.18
N LYS A 56 -25.21 4.32 22.83
CA LYS A 56 -25.06 2.89 23.06
C LYS A 56 -24.37 2.18 21.89
N GLY A 57 -24.01 2.93 20.85
CA GLY A 57 -23.38 2.40 19.63
C GLY A 57 -24.37 1.81 18.63
N LYS A 58 -25.69 1.89 18.86
CA LYS A 58 -26.72 1.39 17.95
C LYS A 58 -26.88 2.36 16.78
N LEU A 59 -27.00 1.82 15.57
CA LEU A 59 -27.28 2.63 14.38
C LEU A 59 -28.66 3.28 14.47
N VAL A 60 -28.73 4.55 14.06
CA VAL A 60 -29.95 5.35 14.08
C VAL A 60 -30.22 5.97 12.72
N ASN A 61 -31.49 6.08 12.38
CA ASN A 61 -31.90 6.75 11.16
C ASN A 61 -32.04 8.25 11.43
N LEU A 62 -31.58 9.07 10.53
CA LEU A 62 -31.63 10.52 10.57
C LEU A 62 -32.33 11.07 9.33
N ASN A 63 -33.06 12.17 9.52
CA ASN A 63 -33.60 12.98 8.45
C ASN A 63 -32.65 14.14 8.14
N LYS A 64 -32.89 14.83 7.04
CA LYS A 64 -32.07 15.98 6.61
C LYS A 64 -32.01 17.08 7.67
N ASP A 65 -33.11 17.34 8.38
CA ASP A 65 -33.20 18.40 9.40
C ASP A 65 -32.41 18.05 10.69
N ASP A 66 -32.12 16.76 10.88
CA ASP A 66 -31.30 16.24 11.99
C ASP A 66 -29.84 16.41 11.78
N LEU A 67 -29.39 16.96 10.64
CA LEU A 67 -28.00 17.05 10.25
C LEU A 67 -27.53 18.49 10.05
N ARG A 68 -26.27 18.74 10.33
CA ARG A 68 -25.56 19.97 10.01
C ARG A 68 -24.24 19.60 9.32
N VAL A 69 -23.90 20.33 8.26
CA VAL A 69 -22.66 20.16 7.51
C VAL A 69 -21.91 21.47 7.50
N THR A 70 -20.62 21.39 7.75
CA THR A 70 -19.70 22.52 7.56
C THR A 70 -18.57 22.09 6.62
N ASP A 71 -18.14 23.03 5.78
CA ASP A 71 -16.98 22.92 4.89
C ASP A 71 -16.02 24.04 5.26
N ASP A 72 -14.80 23.71 5.69
CA ASP A 72 -13.83 24.64 6.30
C ASP A 72 -14.44 25.52 7.40
N GLY A 73 -15.36 24.94 8.19
CA GLY A 73 -16.07 25.62 9.25
C GLY A 73 -17.26 26.47 8.78
N GLN A 74 -17.50 26.62 7.49
CA GLN A 74 -18.64 27.35 6.96
C GLN A 74 -19.86 26.44 6.81
N PRO A 75 -21.04 26.81 7.34
CA PRO A 75 -22.24 26.01 7.19
C PRO A 75 -22.63 25.81 5.73
N GLN A 76 -22.99 24.58 5.36
CA GLN A 76 -23.40 24.23 4.00
C GLN A 76 -24.85 23.76 3.97
N THR A 77 -25.52 24.05 2.84
CA THR A 77 -26.90 23.60 2.61
C THR A 77 -26.90 22.17 2.06
N ILE A 78 -27.49 21.22 2.78
CA ILE A 78 -27.66 19.86 2.34
C ILE A 78 -28.63 19.82 1.15
N LYS A 79 -28.17 19.35 -0.01
CA LYS A 79 -29.00 19.20 -1.22
C LYS A 79 -29.77 17.88 -1.22
N GLY A 80 -29.10 16.80 -0.89
CA GLY A 80 -29.68 15.45 -0.87
C GLY A 80 -29.27 14.65 0.34
N LEU A 81 -30.14 13.72 0.73
CA LEU A 81 -29.88 12.68 1.73
C LEU A 81 -30.53 11.40 1.24
N VAL A 82 -29.74 10.35 1.05
CA VAL A 82 -30.19 9.05 0.52
C VAL A 82 -29.66 7.94 1.41
N GLN A 83 -30.51 6.97 1.73
CA GLN A 83 -30.05 5.73 2.34
C GLN A 83 -29.51 4.79 1.25
N GLU A 84 -28.30 4.30 1.41
CA GLU A 84 -27.54 3.61 0.37
C GLU A 84 -27.72 2.08 0.38
N SER A 85 -28.59 1.52 1.23
CA SER A 85 -28.74 0.07 1.44
C SER A 85 -28.97 -0.73 0.16
N ASP A 86 -29.70 -0.15 -0.79
CA ASP A 86 -30.07 -0.83 -2.03
C ASP A 86 -29.13 -0.61 -3.20
N ARG A 87 -28.21 0.35 -3.12
CA ARG A 87 -27.23 0.54 -4.19
C ARG A 87 -26.24 -0.62 -4.28
N SER A 88 -25.74 -0.86 -5.48
CA SER A 88 -24.66 -1.83 -5.70
C SER A 88 -23.43 -1.48 -4.87
N LEU A 89 -22.73 -2.51 -4.41
CA LEU A 89 -21.48 -2.40 -3.67
C LEU A 89 -20.35 -2.94 -4.53
N THR A 90 -19.27 -2.14 -4.67
CA THR A 90 -17.98 -2.62 -5.16
C THR A 90 -17.04 -2.71 -3.98
N LEU A 91 -16.61 -3.94 -3.66
CA LEU A 91 -15.80 -4.27 -2.50
C LEU A 91 -14.38 -4.65 -2.93
N GLY A 92 -13.37 -3.95 -2.43
CA GLY A 92 -11.98 -4.38 -2.52
C GLY A 92 -11.54 -5.03 -1.22
N LEU A 93 -10.95 -6.21 -1.30
CA LEU A 93 -10.28 -6.86 -0.18
C LEU A 93 -8.78 -6.78 -0.39
N LEU A 94 -8.08 -6.11 0.52
CA LEU A 94 -6.64 -5.94 0.53
C LEU A 94 -6.05 -6.73 1.69
N VAL A 95 -5.23 -7.74 1.40
CA VAL A 95 -4.67 -8.65 2.41
C VAL A 95 -3.16 -8.51 2.45
N ASP A 96 -2.63 -8.20 3.61
CA ASP A 96 -1.20 -8.16 3.88
C ASP A 96 -0.64 -9.58 3.95
N THR A 97 0.21 -9.94 2.99
CA THR A 97 0.87 -11.25 2.95
C THR A 97 2.35 -11.16 3.29
N SER A 98 2.77 -10.06 3.91
CA SER A 98 4.14 -9.90 4.37
C SER A 98 4.54 -11.00 5.37
N PHE A 99 5.83 -11.21 5.52
CA PHE A 99 6.34 -12.22 6.45
C PHE A 99 5.85 -12.02 7.90
N ALA A 100 5.56 -10.78 8.29
CA ALA A 100 5.01 -10.46 9.61
C ALA A 100 3.64 -11.11 9.84
N GLN A 101 2.83 -11.28 8.77
CA GLN A 101 1.49 -11.87 8.83
C GLN A 101 1.45 -13.41 8.75
N ARG A 102 2.60 -14.06 8.66
CA ARG A 102 2.69 -15.51 8.50
C ARG A 102 1.85 -16.32 9.50
N SER A 103 1.81 -15.90 10.76
CA SER A 103 1.02 -16.60 11.80
C SER A 103 -0.47 -16.27 11.75
N SER A 104 -0.85 -15.21 11.08
CA SER A 104 -2.23 -14.71 10.97
C SER A 104 -2.92 -15.16 9.69
N LEU A 105 -2.15 -15.53 8.64
CA LEU A 105 -2.65 -15.76 7.30
C LEU A 105 -3.82 -16.75 7.21
N ASP A 106 -3.79 -17.85 7.94
CA ASP A 106 -4.90 -18.82 7.93
C ASP A 106 -6.17 -18.21 8.52
N LYS A 107 -6.04 -17.37 9.54
CA LYS A 107 -7.16 -16.63 10.12
C LYS A 107 -7.68 -15.57 9.14
N GLU A 108 -6.77 -14.87 8.46
CA GLU A 108 -7.12 -13.88 7.45
C GLU A 108 -7.83 -14.50 6.25
N ARG A 109 -7.40 -15.70 5.79
CA ARG A 109 -8.11 -16.46 4.75
C ARG A 109 -9.53 -16.84 5.20
N ALA A 110 -9.65 -17.44 6.40
CA ALA A 110 -10.96 -17.80 6.93
C ALA A 110 -11.88 -16.58 7.08
N ALA A 111 -11.30 -15.50 7.58
CA ALA A 111 -11.93 -14.20 7.71
C ALA A 111 -12.41 -13.65 6.37
N SER A 112 -11.53 -13.63 5.38
CA SER A 112 -11.83 -13.13 4.03
C SER A 112 -12.95 -13.90 3.36
N LYS A 113 -12.99 -15.24 3.52
CA LYS A 113 -14.09 -16.06 3.00
C LYS A 113 -15.42 -15.74 3.69
N ALA A 114 -15.42 -15.64 5.02
CA ALA A 114 -16.62 -15.27 5.77
C ALA A 114 -17.15 -13.89 5.36
N LEU A 115 -16.24 -12.93 5.12
CA LEU A 115 -16.57 -11.59 4.63
C LEU A 115 -17.29 -11.65 3.28
N VAL A 116 -16.69 -12.34 2.30
CA VAL A 116 -17.27 -12.49 0.95
C VAL A 116 -18.65 -13.11 1.02
N ASP A 117 -18.83 -14.15 1.84
CA ASP A 117 -20.10 -14.83 1.98
C ASP A 117 -21.19 -13.95 2.62
N GLN A 118 -20.81 -13.10 3.57
CA GLN A 118 -21.76 -12.26 4.30
C GLN A 118 -22.10 -10.98 3.55
N LEU A 119 -21.12 -10.34 2.92
CA LEU A 119 -21.31 -9.01 2.32
C LEU A 119 -21.76 -9.03 0.87
N LEU A 120 -21.21 -9.94 0.07
CA LEU A 120 -21.42 -9.92 -1.38
C LEU A 120 -22.80 -10.47 -1.76
N ARG A 121 -23.62 -9.66 -2.40
CA ARG A 121 -24.89 -10.09 -3.03
C ARG A 121 -24.60 -10.45 -4.48
N GLU A 122 -24.57 -11.75 -4.79
CA GLU A 122 -24.32 -12.21 -6.15
C GLU A 122 -25.31 -11.61 -7.17
N GLY A 123 -24.78 -11.21 -8.32
CA GLY A 123 -25.56 -10.56 -9.38
C GLY A 123 -25.85 -9.06 -9.16
N LYS A 124 -25.57 -8.52 -7.96
CA LYS A 124 -25.77 -7.09 -7.66
C LYS A 124 -24.49 -6.39 -7.25
N ASP A 125 -23.66 -7.05 -6.44
CA ASP A 125 -22.41 -6.52 -5.93
C ASP A 125 -21.23 -7.15 -6.67
N GLN A 126 -20.09 -6.48 -6.66
CA GLN A 126 -18.84 -6.98 -7.21
C GLN A 126 -17.74 -6.86 -6.17
N ALA A 127 -16.74 -7.76 -6.24
CA ALA A 127 -15.56 -7.64 -5.40
C ALA A 127 -14.30 -8.02 -6.18
N PHE A 128 -13.15 -7.55 -5.69
CA PHE A 128 -11.83 -7.93 -6.14
C PHE A 128 -10.94 -8.25 -4.94
N LEU A 129 -9.84 -8.97 -5.18
CA LEU A 129 -8.86 -9.34 -4.17
C LEU A 129 -7.47 -8.90 -4.59
N ILE A 130 -6.84 -8.11 -3.76
CA ILE A 130 -5.43 -7.74 -3.82
C ILE A 130 -4.73 -8.36 -2.62
N HIS A 131 -3.54 -8.90 -2.83
CA HIS A 131 -2.59 -9.09 -1.75
C HIS A 131 -1.39 -8.17 -1.93
N PHE A 132 -0.73 -7.85 -0.83
CA PHE A 132 0.43 -6.99 -0.86
C PHE A 132 1.48 -7.42 0.17
N ASP A 133 2.72 -7.38 -0.25
CA ASP A 133 3.91 -7.49 0.58
C ASP A 133 4.92 -6.44 0.12
N ARG A 134 5.94 -6.80 -0.64
CA ARG A 134 6.87 -5.89 -1.33
C ARG A 134 6.30 -5.35 -2.65
N GLN A 135 5.30 -6.00 -3.16
CA GLN A 135 4.59 -5.68 -4.39
C GLN A 135 3.10 -5.78 -4.14
N VAL A 136 2.34 -5.12 -4.97
CA VAL A 136 0.89 -5.18 -4.96
C VAL A 136 0.46 -6.06 -6.13
N GLU A 137 -0.28 -7.13 -5.85
CA GLU A 137 -0.73 -8.07 -6.87
C GLU A 137 -2.24 -8.25 -6.82
N LEU A 138 -2.88 -8.16 -7.98
CA LEU A 138 -4.32 -8.42 -8.16
C LEU A 138 -4.54 -9.92 -8.36
N LEU A 139 -5.03 -10.62 -7.32
CA LEU A 139 -5.30 -12.05 -7.39
C LEU A 139 -6.64 -12.38 -8.07
N GLN A 140 -7.62 -11.51 -7.90
CA GLN A 140 -8.92 -11.63 -8.52
C GLN A 140 -9.45 -10.26 -8.90
N ASP A 141 -9.69 -10.07 -10.18
CA ASP A 141 -10.34 -8.87 -10.72
C ASP A 141 -11.83 -8.85 -10.38
N LEU A 142 -12.49 -7.72 -10.61
CA LEU A 142 -13.90 -7.48 -10.31
C LEU A 142 -14.79 -8.66 -10.75
N THR A 143 -15.48 -9.26 -9.81
CA THR A 143 -16.40 -10.37 -10.03
C THR A 143 -17.54 -10.36 -9.02
N SER A 144 -18.73 -10.85 -9.44
CA SER A 144 -19.85 -11.11 -8.54
C SER A 144 -19.85 -12.55 -7.98
N SER A 145 -18.93 -13.39 -8.45
CA SER A 145 -18.85 -14.80 -8.07
C SER A 145 -18.11 -15.02 -6.77
N ARG A 146 -18.82 -15.42 -5.72
CA ARG A 146 -18.22 -15.83 -4.44
C ARG A 146 -17.22 -16.98 -4.60
N THR A 147 -17.52 -17.91 -5.49
CA THR A 147 -16.63 -19.06 -5.74
C THR A 147 -15.28 -18.60 -6.26
N LYS A 148 -15.22 -17.71 -7.27
CA LYS A 148 -13.95 -17.19 -7.79
C LYS A 148 -13.14 -16.45 -6.72
N LEU A 149 -13.81 -15.67 -5.89
CA LEU A 149 -13.16 -14.97 -4.78
C LEU A 149 -12.61 -15.94 -3.73
N ARG A 150 -13.36 -16.99 -3.38
CA ARG A 150 -12.90 -18.02 -2.45
C ARG A 150 -11.68 -18.77 -2.98
N ASP A 151 -11.71 -19.14 -4.25
CA ASP A 151 -10.58 -19.82 -4.93
C ASP A 151 -9.32 -18.94 -4.97
N ALA A 152 -9.51 -17.61 -5.12
CA ALA A 152 -8.40 -16.65 -5.05
C ALA A 152 -7.88 -16.48 -3.62
N ILE A 153 -8.77 -16.43 -2.61
CA ILE A 153 -8.39 -16.35 -1.20
C ILE A 153 -7.58 -17.60 -0.78
N ASP A 154 -7.91 -18.77 -1.32
CA ASP A 154 -7.15 -20.00 -1.05
C ASP A 154 -5.70 -19.95 -1.56
N LYS A 155 -5.43 -19.13 -2.58
CA LYS A 155 -4.09 -18.92 -3.16
C LYS A 155 -3.25 -17.87 -2.41
N LEU A 156 -3.79 -17.20 -1.40
CA LEU A 156 -3.00 -16.28 -0.59
C LEU A 156 -1.85 -17.04 0.07
N GLU A 157 -0.63 -16.61 -0.16
CA GLU A 157 0.59 -17.17 0.42
C GLU A 157 1.46 -16.05 0.98
N THR A 158 2.15 -16.30 2.09
CA THR A 158 3.13 -15.35 2.59
C THR A 158 4.40 -15.39 1.75
N ALA A 159 5.02 -14.23 1.55
CA ALA A 159 6.32 -14.13 0.90
C ALA A 159 7.33 -15.14 1.46
N ASN A 160 7.86 -16.01 0.60
CA ASN A 160 8.79 -17.05 1.01
C ASN A 160 10.20 -16.44 1.14
N ARG A 161 10.88 -16.69 2.27
CA ARG A 161 12.28 -16.27 2.49
C ARG A 161 13.26 -16.83 1.47
N SER A 162 12.91 -17.97 0.85
CA SER A 162 13.84 -18.76 0.01
C SER A 162 13.87 -18.34 -1.45
N ALA A 163 12.92 -17.56 -1.95
CA ALA A 163 12.87 -17.13 -3.36
C ALA A 163 13.92 -16.04 -3.74
N ARG A 164 14.88 -15.77 -2.87
CA ARG A 164 15.84 -14.66 -2.99
C ARG A 164 17.16 -15.02 -3.63
N GLY A 165 17.36 -16.28 -4.01
CA GLY A 165 18.65 -16.77 -4.51
C GLY A 165 18.75 -17.05 -6.00
N GLU A 166 17.64 -17.03 -6.74
CA GLU A 166 17.68 -17.58 -8.11
C GLU A 166 17.66 -16.56 -9.26
N ASP A 167 17.30 -15.30 -9.00
CA ASP A 167 17.20 -14.30 -10.09
C ASP A 167 18.41 -13.37 -10.25
N ASP A 168 19.36 -13.33 -9.30
CA ASP A 168 20.52 -12.42 -9.38
C ASP A 168 21.81 -13.07 -9.90
N ASP A 169 21.79 -14.38 -10.24
CA ASP A 169 23.01 -15.12 -10.67
C ASP A 169 23.02 -15.50 -12.17
N ARG A 170 22.19 -14.86 -13.00
CA ARG A 170 22.17 -15.08 -14.46
C ARG A 170 22.84 -13.98 -15.28
N THR A 171 23.81 -13.28 -14.75
CA THR A 171 24.68 -12.43 -15.59
C THR A 171 26.13 -12.85 -15.49
N GLY A 172 26.53 -13.76 -16.41
CA GLY A 172 27.86 -13.70 -17.01
C GLY A 172 29.03 -14.27 -16.24
N GLY A 173 29.03 -15.55 -15.98
CA GLY A 173 30.29 -16.31 -15.79
C GLY A 173 30.77 -16.88 -17.11
N GLN A 174 31.39 -16.09 -17.95
CA GLN A 174 32.15 -16.60 -19.10
C GLN A 174 33.43 -17.22 -18.59
N GLN A 175 33.48 -18.56 -18.58
CA GLN A 175 34.72 -19.34 -18.34
C GLN A 175 35.70 -19.10 -19.48
N SER A 176 36.83 -18.46 -19.19
CA SER A 176 38.00 -18.51 -20.03
C SER A 176 38.92 -19.64 -19.55
N PRO A 177 39.27 -20.59 -20.41
CA PRO A 177 40.31 -21.60 -20.10
C PRO A 177 41.68 -21.04 -20.44
N GLY A 178 42.56 -20.85 -19.47
CA GLY A 178 43.91 -20.44 -19.73
C GLY A 178 44.73 -20.30 -18.45
N GLY A 179 45.28 -21.38 -17.97
CA GLY A 179 46.20 -21.38 -16.84
C GLY A 179 47.61 -20.93 -17.24
N TYR A 180 48.27 -20.18 -16.36
CA TYR A 180 49.73 -20.13 -16.22
C TYR A 180 50.10 -20.17 -14.73
N PRO A 181 51.07 -21.00 -14.35
CA PRO A 181 51.60 -21.03 -12.99
C PRO A 181 52.79 -20.10 -12.87
N GLY A 182 52.88 -19.30 -11.85
CA GLY A 182 54.14 -18.64 -11.52
C GLY A 182 54.03 -17.33 -10.76
N GLY A 183 54.57 -17.29 -9.56
CA GLY A 183 55.12 -16.07 -8.97
C GLY A 183 54.42 -15.56 -7.74
N GLY A 184 54.80 -16.02 -6.56
CA GLY A 184 54.44 -15.44 -5.28
C GLY A 184 55.13 -14.10 -5.03
N TYR A 185 54.39 -13.14 -4.49
CA TYR A 185 54.92 -12.01 -3.72
C TYR A 185 54.09 -11.89 -2.42
N PRO A 186 54.77 -11.78 -1.26
CA PRO A 186 54.07 -11.52 0.00
C PRO A 186 53.98 -10.02 0.24
N GLY A 187 52.79 -9.48 0.48
CA GLY A 187 52.67 -8.12 0.94
C GLY A 187 51.53 -7.35 0.28
N GLY A 188 50.34 -7.54 0.75
CA GLY A 188 49.18 -6.69 0.44
C GLY A 188 48.17 -6.79 1.56
N GLN A 189 48.16 -5.80 2.44
CA GLN A 189 47.11 -5.63 3.44
C GLN A 189 45.77 -5.51 2.71
N GLY A 190 45.05 -6.62 2.60
CA GLY A 190 43.66 -6.65 2.17
C GLY A 190 42.82 -5.98 3.21
N GLN A 191 42.45 -4.73 2.97
CA GLN A 191 41.31 -4.13 3.63
C GLN A 191 40.10 -5.00 3.33
N GLY A 192 39.67 -5.77 4.35
CA GLY A 192 38.45 -6.53 4.30
C GLY A 192 37.29 -5.59 3.93
N ARG A 193 36.76 -5.75 2.73
CA ARG A 193 35.45 -5.23 2.38
C ARG A 193 34.50 -5.82 3.41
N ARG A 194 34.14 -4.99 4.39
CA ARG A 194 32.98 -5.24 5.26
C ARG A 194 31.81 -5.49 4.32
N GLY A 195 31.44 -6.74 4.18
CA GLY A 195 30.21 -7.11 3.53
C GLY A 195 29.10 -6.29 4.17
N GLY A 196 28.55 -5.36 3.42
CA GLY A 196 27.37 -4.63 3.86
C GLY A 196 26.33 -5.67 4.22
N GLN A 197 25.99 -5.77 5.50
CA GLN A 197 24.80 -6.49 5.94
C GLN A 197 23.65 -5.79 5.21
N SER A 198 23.19 -6.38 4.12
CA SER A 198 21.93 -5.98 3.53
C SER A 198 20.89 -6.24 4.60
N HIS A 199 20.49 -5.18 5.28
CA HIS A 199 19.31 -5.21 6.11
C HIS A 199 18.18 -5.64 5.19
N ILE A 200 17.68 -6.85 5.41
CA ILE A 200 16.53 -7.37 4.71
C ILE A 200 15.36 -6.56 5.22
N PHE A 201 15.11 -5.41 4.59
CA PHE A 201 13.90 -4.65 4.83
C PHE A 201 12.73 -5.53 4.39
N HIS A 202 12.00 -6.05 5.35
CA HIS A 202 10.70 -6.68 5.12
C HIS A 202 9.73 -5.53 4.82
N GLY A 203 9.73 -5.02 3.57
CA GLY A 203 8.86 -3.93 3.18
C GLY A 203 7.44 -4.43 2.93
N THR A 204 6.47 -3.66 3.41
CA THR A 204 5.06 -3.76 3.03
C THR A 204 4.69 -2.53 2.22
N THR A 205 3.81 -2.69 1.24
CA THR A 205 3.36 -1.65 0.30
C THR A 205 1.89 -1.31 0.52
N LEU A 206 1.52 -1.01 1.77
CA LEU A 206 0.14 -0.72 2.17
C LEU A 206 -0.44 0.49 1.44
N ASN A 207 0.32 1.60 1.37
CA ASN A 207 -0.16 2.82 0.72
C ASN A 207 -0.32 2.63 -0.79
N ASP A 208 0.62 1.90 -1.44
CA ASP A 208 0.51 1.55 -2.86
C ASP A 208 -0.74 0.71 -3.12
N ALA A 209 -1.06 -0.27 -2.24
CA ALA A 209 -2.24 -1.10 -2.36
C ALA A 209 -3.54 -0.29 -2.25
N VAL A 210 -3.64 0.60 -1.26
CA VAL A 210 -4.79 1.49 -1.10
C VAL A 210 -4.93 2.44 -2.30
N PHE A 211 -3.81 3.01 -2.78
CA PHE A 211 -3.79 3.89 -3.93
C PHE A 211 -4.27 3.19 -5.20
N LEU A 212 -3.66 2.07 -5.58
CA LEU A 212 -3.99 1.32 -6.80
C LEU A 212 -5.43 0.80 -6.77
N ALA A 213 -5.88 0.29 -5.63
CA ALA A 213 -7.27 -0.14 -5.47
C ALA A 213 -8.26 1.02 -5.67
N SER A 214 -7.95 2.20 -5.15
CA SER A 214 -8.83 3.37 -5.26
C SER A 214 -8.80 4.01 -6.65
N ASP A 215 -7.61 4.18 -7.23
CA ASP A 215 -7.39 4.93 -8.47
C ASP A 215 -7.70 4.11 -9.73
N GLU A 216 -7.37 2.82 -9.73
CA GLU A 216 -7.51 1.99 -10.93
C GLU A 216 -8.77 1.12 -10.92
N LEU A 217 -9.11 0.51 -9.78
CA LEU A 217 -10.21 -0.44 -9.71
C LEU A 217 -11.52 0.19 -9.26
N LEU A 218 -11.48 1.14 -8.31
CA LEU A 218 -12.68 1.79 -7.78
C LEU A 218 -13.00 3.15 -8.42
N ALA A 219 -12.16 3.69 -9.28
CA ALA A 219 -12.43 4.95 -9.97
C ALA A 219 -13.64 4.84 -10.92
N LYS A 220 -13.78 3.74 -11.62
CA LYS A 220 -14.80 3.54 -12.67
C LYS A 220 -16.17 3.05 -12.19
N PRO A 221 -16.27 2.06 -11.26
CA PRO A 221 -17.56 1.55 -10.82
C PRO A 221 -18.44 2.65 -10.22
N GLU A 222 -19.73 2.57 -10.49
CA GLU A 222 -20.74 3.38 -9.83
C GLU A 222 -21.26 2.69 -8.58
N GLY A 223 -21.96 3.43 -7.71
CA GLY A 223 -22.51 2.89 -6.48
C GLY A 223 -21.59 3.09 -5.28
N ARG A 224 -21.73 2.21 -4.29
CA ARG A 224 -20.93 2.25 -3.06
C ARG A 224 -19.58 1.58 -3.28
N LYS A 225 -18.54 2.21 -2.78
CA LYS A 225 -17.17 1.76 -2.94
C LYS A 225 -16.52 1.59 -1.57
N VAL A 226 -16.05 0.39 -1.31
CA VAL A 226 -15.50 0.02 0.00
C VAL A 226 -14.21 -0.77 -0.19
N LEU A 227 -13.19 -0.41 0.58
CA LEU A 227 -12.00 -1.23 0.80
C LEU A 227 -12.02 -1.80 2.21
N ILE A 228 -11.64 -3.05 2.34
CA ILE A 228 -11.35 -3.68 3.63
C ILE A 228 -9.90 -4.13 3.62
N VAL A 229 -9.11 -3.55 4.50
CA VAL A 229 -7.67 -3.78 4.61
C VAL A 229 -7.40 -4.65 5.83
N LEU A 230 -6.73 -5.79 5.63
CA LEU A 230 -6.28 -6.70 6.68
C LEU A 230 -4.77 -6.59 6.77
N SER A 231 -4.21 -6.01 7.84
CA SER A 231 -2.77 -5.72 7.96
C SER A 231 -2.39 -5.38 9.40
N ASP A 232 -1.10 -5.39 9.72
CA ASP A 232 -0.56 -4.76 10.93
C ASP A 232 -0.30 -3.25 10.77
N GLY A 233 -0.59 -2.69 9.59
CA GLY A 233 -0.52 -1.27 9.32
C GLY A 233 0.88 -0.72 9.07
N MET A 234 1.90 -1.59 9.01
CA MET A 234 3.25 -1.17 8.67
C MET A 234 3.37 -0.90 7.18
N ASP A 235 4.08 0.17 6.84
CA ASP A 235 4.43 0.53 5.46
C ASP A 235 5.90 0.92 5.40
N HIS A 236 6.69 0.17 4.65
CA HIS A 236 8.13 0.41 4.53
C HIS A 236 8.63 0.46 3.09
N ALA A 237 7.78 0.12 2.12
CA ALA A 237 8.21 -0.03 0.74
C ALA A 237 7.30 0.66 -0.29
N SER A 238 6.23 1.30 0.13
CA SER A 238 5.37 2.04 -0.79
C SER A 238 6.12 3.17 -1.48
N LYS A 239 5.86 3.34 -2.75
CA LYS A 239 6.31 4.46 -3.57
C LYS A 239 5.41 5.67 -3.42
N VAL A 240 4.16 5.42 -3.09
CA VAL A 240 3.14 6.43 -2.87
C VAL A 240 3.08 6.80 -1.39
N PRO A 241 3.18 8.09 -1.01
CA PRO A 241 2.98 8.51 0.36
C PRO A 241 1.52 8.34 0.79
N LEU A 242 1.29 8.19 2.09
CA LEU A 242 -0.04 7.96 2.66
C LEU A 242 -1.05 9.04 2.23
N GLU A 243 -0.63 10.30 2.20
CA GLU A 243 -1.48 11.43 1.80
C GLU A 243 -2.04 11.24 0.40
N ARG A 244 -1.24 10.71 -0.51
CA ARG A 244 -1.66 10.47 -1.89
C ARG A 244 -2.64 9.32 -2.01
N ALA A 245 -2.44 8.25 -1.22
CA ALA A 245 -3.39 7.14 -1.15
C ALA A 245 -4.75 7.59 -0.58
N LEU A 246 -4.73 8.43 0.46
CA LEU A 246 -5.94 9.03 1.04
C LEU A 246 -6.64 9.96 0.08
N GLU A 247 -5.89 10.83 -0.63
CA GLU A 247 -6.44 11.71 -1.67
C GLU A 247 -7.16 10.89 -2.75
N SER A 248 -6.56 9.79 -3.24
CA SER A 248 -7.20 8.94 -4.23
C SER A 248 -8.49 8.31 -3.71
N ALA A 249 -8.47 7.75 -2.49
CA ALA A 249 -9.66 7.16 -1.88
C ALA A 249 -10.80 8.19 -1.72
N GLN A 250 -10.47 9.39 -1.25
CA GLN A 250 -11.46 10.47 -1.06
C GLN A 250 -12.03 10.99 -2.39
N ASN A 251 -11.19 11.14 -3.43
CA ASN A 251 -11.60 11.61 -4.76
C ASN A 251 -12.59 10.65 -5.45
N HIS A 252 -12.53 9.36 -5.10
CA HIS A 252 -13.40 8.33 -5.66
C HIS A 252 -14.51 7.88 -4.72
N ASP A 253 -14.74 8.60 -3.61
CA ASP A 253 -15.73 8.29 -2.57
C ASP A 253 -15.59 6.88 -2.00
N VAL A 254 -14.34 6.43 -1.81
CA VAL A 254 -14.02 5.11 -1.27
C VAL A 254 -13.96 5.16 0.25
N LEU A 255 -14.79 4.36 0.92
CA LEU A 255 -14.69 4.10 2.36
C LEU A 255 -13.66 3.01 2.61
N VAL A 256 -12.74 3.24 3.53
CA VAL A 256 -11.74 2.24 3.88
C VAL A 256 -11.94 1.75 5.31
N TYR A 257 -12.34 0.51 5.46
CA TYR A 257 -12.35 -0.21 6.72
C TYR A 257 -11.01 -0.89 6.93
N THR A 258 -10.43 -0.77 8.11
CA THR A 258 -9.16 -1.40 8.43
C THR A 258 -9.31 -2.35 9.60
N VAL A 259 -8.75 -3.56 9.45
CA VAL A 259 -8.73 -4.58 10.48
C VAL A 259 -7.28 -4.87 10.82
N TYR A 260 -6.89 -4.50 12.03
CA TYR A 260 -5.55 -4.75 12.54
C TYR A 260 -5.40 -6.23 12.92
N PHE A 261 -4.44 -6.89 12.28
CA PHE A 261 -3.92 -8.20 12.67
C PHE A 261 -2.52 -8.02 13.24
N GLU A 262 -2.28 -8.54 14.43
CA GLU A 262 -0.97 -8.41 15.05
C GLU A 262 0.07 -9.23 14.28
N GLY A 263 1.01 -8.54 13.65
CA GLY A 263 2.16 -9.14 12.97
C GLY A 263 3.16 -9.72 13.99
N GLN A 264 3.93 -10.72 13.56
CA GLN A 264 5.04 -11.24 14.37
C GLN A 264 6.20 -10.25 14.36
N ALA A 265 6.62 -9.82 15.53
CA ALA A 265 7.89 -9.12 15.66
C ALA A 265 9.04 -10.00 15.16
N PRO A 266 10.09 -9.45 14.51
CA PRO A 266 11.27 -10.21 14.14
C PRO A 266 11.84 -10.92 15.38
N GLN A 267 11.84 -12.25 15.38
CA GLN A 267 12.40 -13.02 16.51
C GLN A 267 13.92 -12.89 16.49
N GLU A 268 14.48 -12.45 17.62
CA GLU A 268 15.95 -12.38 17.84
C GLU A 268 16.65 -13.74 17.73
N ASN A 269 15.93 -14.85 17.80
CA ASN A 269 16.51 -16.20 17.84
C ASN A 269 17.11 -16.69 16.50
N ASP A 270 16.85 -16.04 15.39
CA ASP A 270 17.46 -16.44 14.10
C ASP A 270 18.94 -16.06 13.99
N ARG A 271 19.51 -15.35 14.98
CA ARG A 271 20.92 -14.94 14.97
C ARG A 271 21.88 -15.90 15.66
N MET A 272 21.38 -16.87 16.43
CA MET A 272 22.25 -17.75 17.21
C MET A 272 22.52 -19.13 16.61
N ASN A 273 21.94 -19.49 15.46
CA ASN A 273 22.18 -20.82 14.88
C ASN A 273 23.31 -20.87 13.85
N GLY A 274 24.12 -19.80 13.74
CA GLY A 274 25.39 -19.75 13.00
C GLY A 274 26.62 -19.93 13.90
N GLY A 275 26.44 -20.32 15.15
CA GLY A 275 27.54 -20.65 16.04
C GLY A 275 28.19 -21.95 15.59
N TYR A 276 29.34 -21.82 14.94
CA TYR A 276 30.24 -22.95 14.76
C TYR A 276 30.45 -23.62 16.12
N PRO A 277 30.29 -24.95 16.24
CA PRO A 277 30.75 -25.66 17.44
C PRO A 277 32.26 -25.55 17.43
N GLY A 278 32.79 -24.53 18.11
CA GLY A 278 34.21 -24.39 18.39
C GLY A 278 34.66 -25.61 19.14
N GLY A 279 35.21 -26.57 18.42
CA GLY A 279 35.84 -27.72 18.98
C GLY A 279 36.92 -27.30 20.00
N ARG A 280 36.64 -27.52 21.26
CA ARG A 280 37.70 -27.59 22.26
C ARG A 280 38.59 -28.81 21.95
N GLY A 281 39.49 -28.65 20.98
CA GLY A 281 40.58 -29.54 20.81
C GLY A 281 41.55 -29.38 21.95
N ARG A 282 41.41 -30.25 22.97
CA ARG A 282 42.47 -30.53 23.92
C ARG A 282 43.61 -31.19 23.14
N TYR A 283 44.68 -30.45 22.83
CA TYR A 283 45.94 -31.07 22.46
C TYR A 283 46.65 -31.57 23.73
N PRO A 284 47.08 -32.86 23.78
CA PRO A 284 47.93 -33.35 24.87
C PRO A 284 49.29 -32.75 24.71
N GLY A 285 49.82 -32.18 25.77
CA GLY A 285 51.12 -31.55 25.81
C GLY A 285 52.26 -32.51 25.47
N GLY A 286 53.10 -32.09 24.53
CA GLY A 286 54.43 -32.61 24.35
C GLY A 286 55.42 -31.62 24.95
N GLY A 287 56.03 -31.98 26.07
CA GLY A 287 57.04 -31.15 26.69
C GLY A 287 58.38 -31.21 25.94
N TYR A 288 59.01 -30.06 25.77
CA TYR A 288 60.44 -29.95 25.53
C TYR A 288 61.08 -29.18 26.68
N PRO A 289 62.19 -29.70 27.24
CA PRO A 289 62.95 -28.98 28.25
C PRO A 289 64.01 -28.11 27.56
N GLY A 290 63.97 -26.81 27.79
CA GLY A 290 64.98 -25.90 27.31
C GLY A 290 64.80 -24.53 27.95
N GLY A 291 65.38 -24.30 29.10
CA GLY A 291 65.32 -23.04 29.82
C GLY A 291 66.23 -21.97 29.21
N TYR A 292 65.78 -20.73 29.20
CA TYR A 292 66.59 -19.53 29.24
C TYR A 292 66.00 -18.58 30.29
N PRO A 293 66.86 -17.98 31.13
CA PRO A 293 66.42 -17.02 32.11
C PRO A 293 66.51 -15.60 31.59
N GLY A 294 65.55 -14.76 31.90
CA GLY A 294 65.79 -13.34 31.97
C GLY A 294 64.88 -12.46 31.17
N GLY A 295 64.20 -11.58 31.85
CA GLY A 295 63.66 -10.36 31.28
C GLY A 295 62.20 -10.10 31.66
N GLY A 296 61.93 -9.69 32.89
CA GLY A 296 60.64 -9.15 33.29
C GLY A 296 60.42 -7.79 32.72
N TYR A 297 59.29 -7.59 32.00
CA TYR A 297 58.78 -6.28 31.69
C TYR A 297 57.48 -6.05 32.53
N PRO A 298 57.31 -4.86 33.11
CA PRO A 298 56.11 -4.55 33.91
C PRO A 298 54.91 -4.48 32.98
N GLY A 299 53.85 -5.19 33.34
CA GLY A 299 52.58 -5.20 32.65
C GLY A 299 51.88 -3.84 32.67
N GLY A 300 51.82 -3.19 31.50
CA GLY A 300 50.88 -2.10 31.28
C GLY A 300 49.53 -2.67 30.93
N GLY A 301 48.62 -2.63 31.94
CA GLY A 301 47.20 -2.92 31.71
C GLY A 301 46.61 -1.84 30.80
N TYR A 302 46.20 -2.21 29.62
CA TYR A 302 45.31 -1.35 28.81
C TYR A 302 43.91 -1.41 29.40
N PRO A 303 43.29 -0.25 29.71
CA PRO A 303 41.88 -0.23 30.05
C PRO A 303 41.10 -0.72 28.82
N GLY A 304 40.32 -1.76 29.00
CA GLY A 304 39.42 -2.25 27.97
C GLY A 304 38.48 -1.12 27.53
N GLY A 305 38.78 -0.52 26.41
CA GLY A 305 37.88 0.38 25.72
C GLY A 305 36.72 -0.48 25.20
N GLY A 306 35.63 -0.51 25.95
CA GLY A 306 34.37 -0.97 25.45
C GLY A 306 34.02 -0.06 24.29
N TYR A 307 33.96 -0.62 23.07
CA TYR A 307 33.35 0.07 21.95
C TYR A 307 31.89 0.36 22.34
N PRO A 308 31.40 1.62 22.23
CA PRO A 308 30.00 1.85 22.33
C PRO A 308 29.33 0.98 21.29
N GLY A 309 28.55 0.02 21.74
CA GLY A 309 27.72 -0.79 20.85
C GLY A 309 26.91 0.19 20.00
N ASP A 310 26.90 -0.04 18.73
CA ASP A 310 26.03 0.64 17.76
C ASP A 310 24.58 0.22 18.04
N ASP A 311 24.04 0.72 19.17
CA ASP A 311 22.63 0.58 19.56
C ASP A 311 21.74 1.59 18.80
N GLY A 312 22.33 2.27 17.81
CA GLY A 312 21.64 3.23 16.96
C GLY A 312 20.65 2.56 16.02
N ASN A 313 19.38 2.70 16.33
CA ASN A 313 18.22 2.50 15.46
C ASN A 313 17.53 1.14 15.47
N ARG A 314 17.44 0.48 16.60
CA ARG A 314 16.44 -0.58 16.80
C ARG A 314 15.15 0.05 17.29
N GLN A 315 14.20 0.26 16.39
CA GLN A 315 12.85 0.66 16.79
C GLN A 315 12.27 -0.40 17.72
N ASP A 316 11.75 0.03 18.87
CA ASP A 316 11.08 -0.85 19.83
C ASP A 316 9.88 -1.52 19.12
N PRO A 317 9.76 -2.86 19.14
CA PRO A 317 8.62 -3.56 18.56
C PRO A 317 7.25 -3.05 19.02
N ARG A 318 7.18 -2.47 20.22
CA ARG A 318 5.95 -1.82 20.72
C ARG A 318 5.66 -0.52 19.98
N GLN A 319 6.69 0.28 19.71
CA GLN A 319 6.54 1.52 18.94
C GLN A 319 6.09 1.23 17.51
N MET A 320 6.68 0.22 16.85
CA MET A 320 6.26 -0.21 15.52
C MET A 320 4.78 -0.61 15.48
N ARG A 321 4.33 -1.42 16.44
CA ARG A 321 2.91 -1.82 16.53
C ARG A 321 1.98 -0.63 16.70
N GLU A 322 2.33 0.32 17.56
CA GLU A 322 1.52 1.53 17.76
C GLU A 322 1.51 2.44 16.52
N GLU A 323 2.62 2.49 15.79
CA GLU A 323 2.71 3.20 14.51
C GLU A 323 1.78 2.58 13.46
N GLY A 324 1.85 1.25 13.27
CA GLY A 324 0.96 0.54 12.36
C GLY A 324 -0.52 0.76 12.69
N LYS A 325 -0.88 0.68 13.98
CA LYS A 325 -2.25 0.98 14.40
C LYS A 325 -2.67 2.40 14.07
N LYS A 326 -1.80 3.39 14.31
CA LYS A 326 -2.08 4.79 13.99
C LYS A 326 -2.29 5.00 12.49
N ASN A 327 -1.49 4.32 11.65
CA ASN A 327 -1.66 4.37 10.20
C ASN A 327 -3.04 3.83 9.78
N LEU A 328 -3.43 2.65 10.27
CA LEU A 328 -4.74 2.06 9.97
C LEU A 328 -5.89 2.91 10.50
N GLN A 329 -5.77 3.46 11.71
CA GLN A 329 -6.76 4.38 12.28
C GLN A 329 -6.90 5.64 11.44
N ARG A 330 -5.79 6.21 10.96
CA ARG A 330 -5.78 7.38 10.10
C ARG A 330 -6.46 7.09 8.77
N ILE A 331 -6.10 6.00 8.11
CA ILE A 331 -6.70 5.58 6.84
C ILE A 331 -8.22 5.45 6.98
N ALA A 332 -8.69 4.71 7.97
CA ALA A 332 -10.12 4.52 8.19
C ALA A 332 -10.84 5.85 8.48
N LYS A 333 -10.31 6.65 9.38
CA LYS A 333 -10.93 7.90 9.82
C LYS A 333 -11.04 8.93 8.71
N GLU A 334 -9.95 9.18 7.98
CA GLU A 334 -9.92 10.20 6.93
C GLU A 334 -10.77 9.83 5.71
N THR A 335 -11.02 8.53 5.49
CA THR A 335 -11.90 8.05 4.41
C THR A 335 -13.35 7.83 4.85
N GLY A 336 -13.65 7.96 6.15
CA GLY A 336 -15.01 7.78 6.69
C GLY A 336 -15.38 6.34 7.06
N GLY A 337 -14.44 5.41 6.97
CA GLY A 337 -14.60 4.04 7.44
C GLY A 337 -14.31 3.89 8.93
N ARG A 338 -14.01 2.66 9.37
CA ARG A 338 -13.78 2.32 10.77
C ARG A 338 -12.59 1.38 10.93
N TYR A 339 -11.81 1.60 12.01
CA TYR A 339 -10.73 0.73 12.44
C TYR A 339 -11.24 -0.33 13.41
N PHE A 340 -10.80 -1.57 13.23
CA PHE A 340 -11.05 -2.70 14.11
C PHE A 340 -9.74 -3.36 14.53
N GLU A 341 -9.73 -3.99 15.70
CA GLU A 341 -8.59 -4.76 16.20
C GLU A 341 -9.02 -6.21 16.44
N PHE A 342 -8.47 -7.13 15.64
CA PHE A 342 -8.76 -8.54 15.75
C PHE A 342 -8.14 -9.14 17.03
N GLY A 343 -8.89 -9.97 17.73
CA GLY A 343 -8.39 -10.88 18.75
C GLY A 343 -8.43 -10.40 20.20
N LYS A 344 -8.48 -9.07 20.49
CA LYS A 344 -8.52 -8.59 21.87
C LYS A 344 -9.93 -8.45 22.44
N LYS A 345 -10.87 -8.00 21.62
CA LYS A 345 -12.24 -7.68 22.06
C LYS A 345 -13.31 -8.26 21.14
N GLN A 346 -12.98 -8.51 19.87
CA GLN A 346 -13.91 -8.95 18.86
C GLN A 346 -13.36 -10.10 18.04
N SER A 347 -14.21 -11.07 17.72
CA SER A 347 -13.91 -12.08 16.71
C SER A 347 -14.05 -11.47 15.30
N VAL A 348 -13.51 -12.16 14.31
CA VAL A 348 -13.62 -11.75 12.91
C VAL A 348 -15.05 -11.68 12.47
N GLU A 349 -15.88 -12.64 12.86
CA GLU A 349 -17.30 -12.70 12.53
C GLU A 349 -18.05 -11.50 13.09
N GLN A 350 -17.71 -11.07 14.31
CA GLN A 350 -18.29 -9.87 14.92
C GLN A 350 -17.89 -8.60 14.15
N ILE A 351 -16.61 -8.47 13.80
CA ILE A 351 -16.10 -7.34 13.00
C ILE A 351 -16.85 -7.24 11.67
N TYR A 352 -17.02 -8.36 10.98
CA TYR A 352 -17.71 -8.37 9.69
C TYR A 352 -19.21 -8.18 9.81
N GLY A 353 -19.81 -8.67 10.89
CA GLY A 353 -21.18 -8.34 11.25
C GLY A 353 -21.39 -6.84 11.43
N ASP A 354 -20.48 -6.19 12.15
CA ASP A 354 -20.48 -4.73 12.36
C ASP A 354 -20.34 -3.98 11.02
N ILE A 355 -19.37 -4.38 10.17
CA ILE A 355 -19.17 -3.76 8.84
C ILE A 355 -20.43 -3.95 7.97
N GLN A 356 -21.00 -5.15 7.97
CA GLN A 356 -22.23 -5.42 7.21
C GLN A 356 -23.40 -4.56 7.68
N GLU A 357 -23.58 -4.43 8.99
CA GLU A 357 -24.62 -3.61 9.58
C GLU A 357 -24.43 -2.12 9.22
N GLU A 358 -23.18 -1.62 9.27
CA GLU A 358 -22.83 -0.26 8.85
C GLU A 358 -23.17 -0.02 7.38
N LEU A 359 -22.72 -0.92 6.50
CA LEU A 359 -22.98 -0.80 5.07
C LEU A 359 -24.46 -0.89 4.70
N ARG A 360 -25.27 -1.61 5.46
CA ARG A 360 -26.72 -1.67 5.25
C ARG A 360 -27.44 -0.40 5.72
N ASN A 361 -26.86 0.33 6.67
CA ASN A 361 -27.45 1.53 7.25
C ASN A 361 -26.70 2.80 6.86
N GLN A 362 -25.86 2.71 5.82
CA GLN A 362 -25.11 3.83 5.29
C GLN A 362 -26.02 4.84 4.60
N TYR A 363 -25.76 6.11 4.86
CA TYR A 363 -26.33 7.25 4.18
C TYR A 363 -25.32 7.93 3.28
N SER A 364 -25.80 8.59 2.26
CA SER A 364 -25.04 9.53 1.45
C SER A 364 -25.70 10.90 1.53
N LEU A 365 -24.94 11.88 1.99
CA LEU A 365 -25.32 13.28 2.04
C LEU A 365 -24.61 14.01 0.90
N THR A 366 -25.34 14.89 0.20
CA THR A 366 -24.77 15.69 -0.86
C THR A 366 -24.99 17.18 -0.62
N TYR A 367 -23.97 17.99 -0.90
CA TYR A 367 -24.01 19.44 -0.89
C TYR A 367 -23.15 20.02 -2.00
N THR A 368 -23.34 21.29 -2.32
CA THR A 368 -22.50 22.04 -3.25
C THR A 368 -21.72 23.05 -2.45
N PRO A 369 -20.38 23.00 -2.47
CA PRO A 369 -19.56 24.02 -1.80
C PRO A 369 -19.81 25.41 -2.38
N ASP A 370 -19.95 26.42 -1.51
CA ASP A 370 -20.21 27.79 -1.94
C ASP A 370 -18.98 28.42 -2.61
N HIS A 371 -17.77 28.06 -2.15
CA HIS A 371 -16.49 28.61 -2.65
C HIS A 371 -15.41 27.54 -2.70
N PRO A 372 -15.45 26.60 -3.67
CA PRO A 372 -14.43 25.57 -3.75
C PRO A 372 -13.09 26.18 -4.19
N SER A 373 -12.08 26.15 -3.32
CA SER A 373 -10.70 26.45 -3.68
C SER A 373 -9.94 25.17 -4.03
N VAL A 374 -8.82 25.30 -4.74
CA VAL A 374 -7.93 24.15 -4.97
C VAL A 374 -7.26 23.75 -3.65
N GLY A 375 -7.27 22.48 -3.32
CA GLY A 375 -6.62 21.95 -2.13
C GLY A 375 -7.53 21.07 -1.27
N TYR A 376 -7.09 20.82 -0.04
CA TYR A 376 -7.83 20.01 0.93
C TYR A 376 -8.88 20.86 1.66
N HIS A 377 -10.11 20.37 1.70
CA HIS A 377 -11.24 20.96 2.41
C HIS A 377 -11.68 20.06 3.56
N LYS A 378 -11.84 20.64 4.73
CA LYS A 378 -12.28 19.92 5.93
C LYS A 378 -13.80 19.90 6.03
N ILE A 379 -14.37 18.68 6.07
CA ILE A 379 -15.80 18.48 6.27
C ILE A 379 -16.07 18.10 7.73
N ALA A 380 -17.17 18.64 8.29
CA ALA A 380 -17.73 18.10 9.50
C ALA A 380 -19.24 17.90 9.33
N VAL A 381 -19.69 16.66 9.55
CA VAL A 381 -21.12 16.30 9.60
C VAL A 381 -21.48 16.02 11.05
N THR A 382 -22.46 16.73 11.57
CA THR A 382 -22.90 16.59 12.96
C THR A 382 -24.40 16.36 13.04
N ALA A 383 -24.82 15.58 14.03
CA ALA A 383 -26.23 15.41 14.33
C ALA A 383 -26.74 16.51 15.27
N VAL A 384 -27.94 16.99 15.04
CA VAL A 384 -28.64 17.92 15.92
C VAL A 384 -28.98 17.26 17.26
N PRO A 385 -29.47 16.01 17.30
CA PRO A 385 -29.65 15.27 18.55
C PRO A 385 -28.31 15.03 19.23
N LYS A 386 -28.13 15.54 20.45
CA LYS A 386 -26.88 15.48 21.22
C LYS A 386 -26.40 14.06 21.55
N ASP A 387 -27.30 13.10 21.44
CA ASP A 387 -27.03 11.70 21.77
C ASP A 387 -26.61 10.87 20.58
N VAL A 388 -26.44 11.49 19.43
CA VAL A 388 -26.06 10.84 18.17
C VAL A 388 -24.69 11.31 17.71
N THR A 389 -23.83 10.35 17.37
CA THR A 389 -22.52 10.59 16.75
C THR A 389 -22.59 10.20 15.28
N VAL A 390 -22.09 11.09 14.42
CA VAL A 390 -21.96 10.83 12.98
C VAL A 390 -20.52 10.46 12.67
N GLN A 391 -20.33 9.36 11.94
CA GLN A 391 -19.06 8.94 11.38
C GLN A 391 -19.10 9.19 9.88
N ALA A 392 -18.24 10.09 9.41
CA ALA A 392 -18.10 10.48 8.01
C ALA A 392 -16.61 10.76 7.71
N ARG A 393 -16.25 10.88 6.44
CA ARG A 393 -14.90 11.33 6.07
C ARG A 393 -14.64 12.75 6.59
N GLU A 394 -13.36 13.02 6.92
CA GLU A 394 -12.97 14.32 7.49
C GLU A 394 -12.76 15.42 6.45
N GLY A 395 -12.68 15.08 5.17
CA GLY A 395 -12.46 16.06 4.12
C GLY A 395 -12.44 15.48 2.71
N TYR A 396 -12.09 16.33 1.76
CA TYR A 396 -11.93 15.99 0.36
C TYR A 396 -10.95 16.93 -0.32
N TYR A 397 -10.46 16.55 -1.50
CA TYR A 397 -9.56 17.36 -2.31
C TYR A 397 -10.28 17.95 -3.52
N VAL A 398 -10.02 19.22 -3.80
CA VAL A 398 -10.40 19.91 -5.03
C VAL A 398 -9.14 20.09 -5.88
N LYS A 399 -9.22 19.68 -7.16
CA LYS A 399 -8.13 19.80 -8.16
C LYS A 399 -8.25 21.06 -8.98
#